data_32fa3b1b71b4447a278f19693c700f3d
#
_entry.id   32fa3b1b71b4447a278f19693c700f3d
#
_cell.length_a   1.000
_cell.length_b   1.000
_cell.length_c   1.000
_cell.angle_alpha   90.00
_cell.angle_beta   90.00
_cell.angle_gamma   90.00
#
_symmetry.space_group_name_H-M   'P 1'
#
loop_
_entity.id
_entity.type
_entity.pdbx_description
1 polymer ?
#
loop_
_entity_poly.entity_id
_entity_poly.type
_entity_poly.pdbx_seq_one_letter_code
_entity_poly.pdbx_strand_id
1 'polypeptide(L)'
;MITKEEVFNIEIAVGSKANNVFITPIAGRVIGLLIYHNKGRELVANAGLKADDGTYISKMQHIDNYRSRESCYFTGCKPVDFQTQGKTYTLEISCEEPVADKPFRGQLILIYEDTRFNQCENA
;
A
#
# COMPACT_ATOMS: atom_id res chain seq x y z
N MET A 1 19.22 -8.91 -2.33
CA MET A 1 17.82 -9.28 -2.54
C MET A 1 17.29 -8.59 -3.78
N ILE A 2 16.61 -9.33 -4.62
CA ILE A 2 15.96 -8.78 -5.81
C ILE A 2 14.47 -8.64 -5.53
N THR A 3 13.92 -7.49 -5.87
CA THR A 3 12.51 -7.17 -5.62
C THR A 3 11.79 -6.85 -6.93
N LYS A 4 10.49 -6.98 -6.90
CA LYS A 4 9.60 -6.50 -7.95
C LYS A 4 8.44 -5.75 -7.32
N GLU A 5 7.77 -4.93 -8.11
CA GLU A 5 6.74 -4.03 -7.63
C GLU A 5 5.42 -4.22 -8.36
N GLU A 6 4.34 -3.93 -7.65
CA GLU A 6 3.01 -3.83 -8.24
C GLU A 6 2.36 -2.55 -7.73
N VAL A 7 1.75 -1.77 -8.63
CA VAL A 7 1.22 -0.44 -8.33
C VAL A 7 -0.28 -0.43 -8.49
N PHE A 8 -0.98 0.10 -7.47
CA PHE A 8 -2.43 0.28 -7.48
C PHE A 8 -2.76 1.75 -7.27
N ASN A 9 -3.60 2.32 -8.12
CA ASN A 9 -4.02 3.71 -8.00
C ASN A 9 -5.15 3.86 -6.99
N ILE A 10 -5.14 4.98 -6.26
CA ILE A 10 -6.08 5.28 -5.19
C ILE A 10 -6.69 6.64 -5.46
N GLU A 11 -8.00 6.79 -5.23
CA GLU A 11 -8.67 8.09 -5.33
C GLU A 11 -9.79 8.20 -4.30
N ILE A 12 -9.87 9.38 -3.66
CA ILE A 12 -11.02 9.77 -2.85
C ILE A 12 -11.61 11.02 -3.48
N ALA A 13 -12.86 10.95 -3.89
CA ALA A 13 -13.55 12.06 -4.55
C ALA A 13 -13.73 13.24 -3.61
N VAL A 14 -13.79 14.43 -4.18
CA VAL A 14 -14.11 15.65 -3.42
C VAL A 14 -15.46 15.46 -2.72
N GLY A 15 -15.53 15.81 -1.45
CA GLY A 15 -16.71 15.65 -0.62
C GLY A 15 -16.79 14.33 0.13
N SER A 16 -15.94 13.38 -0.17
CA SER A 16 -15.89 12.09 0.52
C SER A 16 -14.79 12.08 1.57
N LYS A 17 -14.99 11.30 2.64
CA LYS A 17 -14.00 11.16 3.72
C LYS A 17 -13.17 9.88 3.58
N ALA A 18 -13.67 8.88 2.87
CA ALA A 18 -13.05 7.56 2.88
C ALA A 18 -13.28 6.84 1.56
N ASN A 19 -12.42 5.90 1.27
CA ASN A 19 -12.63 4.96 0.19
C ASN A 19 -11.97 3.63 0.54
N ASN A 20 -12.62 2.54 0.11
CA ASN A 20 -12.06 1.21 0.20
C ASN A 20 -11.69 0.76 -1.21
N VAL A 21 -10.42 0.54 -1.44
CA VAL A 21 -9.91 0.10 -2.73
C VAL A 21 -9.68 -1.40 -2.68
N PHE A 22 -10.39 -2.14 -3.53
CA PHE A 22 -10.22 -3.59 -3.63
C PHE A 22 -9.12 -3.90 -4.62
N ILE A 23 -8.15 -4.68 -4.19
CA ILE A 23 -7.01 -5.06 -5.02
C ILE A 23 -6.87 -6.57 -5.06
N THR A 24 -6.45 -7.09 -6.20
CA THR A 24 -6.16 -8.52 -6.36
C THR A 24 -4.70 -8.65 -6.80
N PRO A 25 -3.76 -8.67 -5.84
CA PRO A 25 -2.34 -8.73 -6.17
C PRO A 25 -1.97 -10.06 -6.83
N ILE A 26 -0.90 -10.03 -7.62
CA ILE A 26 -0.33 -11.27 -8.15
C ILE A 26 0.17 -12.15 -7.00
N ALA A 27 0.23 -13.45 -7.23
CA ALA A 27 0.72 -14.37 -6.21
C ALA A 27 2.21 -14.13 -5.95
N GLY A 28 2.58 -14.09 -4.66
CA GLY A 28 3.96 -13.88 -4.26
C GLY A 28 4.06 -13.45 -2.80
N ARG A 29 5.29 -13.31 -2.35
CA ARG A 29 5.58 -12.84 -0.99
C ARG A 29 5.80 -11.33 -0.99
N VAL A 30 4.90 -10.62 -0.34
CA VAL A 30 5.01 -9.16 -0.17
C VAL A 30 5.85 -8.87 1.06
N ILE A 31 6.89 -8.08 0.90
CA ILE A 31 7.84 -7.76 1.96
C ILE A 31 7.87 -6.28 2.32
N GLY A 32 7.20 -5.43 1.55
CA GLY A 32 7.14 -4.01 1.85
C GLY A 32 5.94 -3.33 1.24
N LEU A 33 5.53 -2.22 1.86
CA LEU A 33 4.44 -1.36 1.39
C LEU A 33 4.92 0.08 1.31
N LEU A 34 4.47 0.79 0.27
CA LEU A 34 4.64 2.23 0.14
C LEU A 34 3.32 2.84 -0.31
N ILE A 35 3.01 4.03 0.19
CA ILE A 35 1.88 4.82 -0.28
C ILE A 35 2.38 6.23 -0.60
N TYR A 36 2.19 6.65 -1.84
CA TYR A 36 2.41 8.03 -2.26
C TYR A 36 1.05 8.71 -2.42
N HIS A 37 0.96 9.98 -2.07
CA HIS A 37 -0.28 10.74 -2.13
C HIS A 37 -0.01 12.23 -2.33
N ASN A 38 -1.08 12.95 -2.70
CA ASN A 38 -1.05 14.39 -2.94
C ASN A 38 -1.76 15.21 -1.86
N LYS A 39 -2.04 14.62 -0.68
CA LYS A 39 -2.77 15.34 0.36
C LYS A 39 -2.00 16.55 0.88
N GLY A 40 -2.74 17.60 1.26
CA GLY A 40 -2.16 18.74 1.97
C GLY A 40 -1.77 18.36 3.40
N ARG A 41 -0.92 19.20 4.02
CA ARG A 41 -0.43 18.95 5.37
C ARG A 41 -1.52 18.96 6.44
N GLU A 42 -2.56 19.74 6.21
CA GLU A 42 -3.64 19.92 7.18
C GLU A 42 -4.62 18.76 7.21
N LEU A 43 -4.69 17.99 6.13
CA LEU A 43 -5.60 16.86 6.06
C LEU A 43 -4.96 15.64 6.71
N VAL A 44 -5.58 15.16 7.78
CA VAL A 44 -5.13 13.93 8.44
C VAL A 44 -5.82 12.75 7.79
N ALA A 45 -5.04 11.78 7.34
CA ALA A 45 -5.53 10.57 6.71
C ALA A 45 -4.88 9.34 7.32
N ASN A 46 -5.67 8.29 7.45
CA ASN A 46 -5.20 6.99 7.91
C ASN A 46 -5.42 5.95 6.82
N ALA A 47 -4.56 4.97 6.78
CA ALA A 47 -4.65 3.87 5.82
C ALA A 47 -4.33 2.55 6.49
N GLY A 48 -4.91 1.49 5.98
CA GLY A 48 -4.64 0.14 6.43
C GLY A 48 -4.95 -0.88 5.36
N LEU A 49 -4.31 -2.02 5.41
CA LEU A 49 -4.51 -3.10 4.46
C LEU A 49 -5.12 -4.30 5.17
N LYS A 50 -6.25 -4.76 4.66
CA LYS A 50 -7.04 -5.84 5.23
C LYS A 50 -7.11 -7.02 4.25
N ALA A 51 -6.97 -8.22 4.77
CA ALA A 51 -7.16 -9.44 4.00
C ALA A 51 -8.65 -9.72 3.76
N ASP A 52 -8.95 -10.66 2.88
CA ASP A 52 -10.33 -11.02 2.53
C ASP A 52 -11.12 -11.61 3.70
N ASP A 53 -10.45 -12.18 4.69
CA ASP A 53 -11.08 -12.73 5.90
C ASP A 53 -11.33 -11.69 6.99
N GLY A 54 -11.00 -10.42 6.72
CA GLY A 54 -11.17 -9.34 7.68
C GLY A 54 -9.97 -9.08 8.58
N THR A 55 -8.93 -9.89 8.50
CA THR A 55 -7.71 -9.69 9.28
C THR A 55 -6.85 -8.57 8.70
N TYR A 56 -6.40 -7.65 9.55
CA TYR A 56 -5.50 -6.60 9.10
C TYR A 56 -4.08 -7.12 8.94
N ILE A 57 -3.54 -6.95 7.76
CA ILE A 57 -2.12 -7.16 7.48
C ILE A 57 -1.33 -5.97 8.01
N SER A 58 -1.85 -4.77 7.77
CA SER A 58 -1.33 -3.53 8.33
C SER A 58 -2.52 -2.75 8.86
N LYS A 59 -2.55 -2.50 10.16
CA LYS A 59 -3.67 -1.82 10.81
C LYS A 59 -3.77 -0.37 10.37
N MET A 60 -4.98 0.19 10.49
CA MET A 60 -5.21 1.61 10.22
C MET A 60 -4.25 2.46 11.04
N GLN A 61 -3.50 3.30 10.35
CA GLN A 61 -2.51 4.19 10.95
C GLN A 61 -2.28 5.39 10.03
N HIS A 62 -1.61 6.41 10.54
CA HIS A 62 -1.35 7.62 9.76
C HIS A 62 -0.70 7.25 8.43
N ILE A 63 -1.21 7.83 7.33
CA ILE A 63 -0.79 7.46 5.98
C ILE A 63 0.70 7.72 5.73
N ASP A 64 1.28 8.68 6.43
CA ASP A 64 2.70 8.99 6.28
C ASP A 64 3.62 7.89 6.83
N ASN A 65 3.08 6.93 7.57
CA ASN A 65 3.85 5.75 7.97
C ASN A 65 4.19 4.83 6.80
N TYR A 66 3.53 5.02 5.66
CA TYR A 66 3.76 4.23 4.45
C TYR A 66 4.62 4.97 3.43
N ARG A 67 5.10 6.16 3.75
CA ARG A 67 5.96 6.91 2.84
C ARG A 67 7.33 6.28 2.70
N SER A 68 7.96 6.53 1.56
CA SER A 68 9.36 6.17 1.39
C SER A 68 10.23 7.00 2.34
N ARG A 69 11.12 6.32 3.05
CA ARG A 69 12.05 6.99 3.98
C ARG A 69 13.42 7.13 3.32
N GLU A 70 14.39 7.57 4.08
CA GLU A 70 15.73 7.99 3.66
C GLU A 70 16.32 7.35 2.40
N SER A 71 16.24 6.05 2.25
CA SER A 71 16.89 5.35 1.14
C SER A 71 16.04 5.26 -0.12
N CYS A 72 14.79 5.68 -0.07
CA CYS A 72 13.88 5.72 -1.23
C CYS A 72 13.79 4.41 -2.01
N TYR A 73 13.97 3.29 -1.35
CA TYR A 73 13.90 1.98 -1.98
C TYR A 73 13.38 0.97 -0.96
N PHE A 74 13.61 -0.30 -1.20
CA PHE A 74 13.14 -1.37 -0.33
C PHE A 74 13.44 -1.11 1.15
N THR A 75 14.63 -0.64 1.47
CA THR A 75 15.01 -0.37 2.86
C THR A 75 14.24 0.80 3.49
N GLY A 76 13.66 1.66 2.67
CA GLY A 76 12.86 2.79 3.14
C GLY A 76 11.36 2.52 3.21
N CYS A 77 10.89 1.36 2.79
CA CYS A 77 9.47 1.02 2.82
C CYS A 77 9.02 0.56 4.20
N LYS A 78 7.70 0.48 4.40
CA LYS A 78 7.14 -0.12 5.60
C LYS A 78 7.26 -1.64 5.48
N PRO A 79 8.01 -2.30 6.37
CA PRO A 79 8.20 -3.75 6.27
C PRO A 79 6.92 -4.49 6.62
N VAL A 80 6.59 -5.47 5.82
CA VAL A 80 5.51 -6.43 6.05
C VAL A 80 5.98 -7.78 5.56
N ASP A 81 5.24 -8.81 5.88
CA ASP A 81 5.54 -10.15 5.39
C ASP A 81 4.23 -10.92 5.28
N PHE A 82 3.74 -11.07 4.06
CA PHE A 82 2.56 -11.88 3.82
C PHE A 82 2.58 -12.45 2.42
N GLN A 83 1.91 -13.58 2.28
CA GLN A 83 1.81 -14.30 1.02
C GLN A 83 0.49 -14.00 0.34
N THR A 84 0.54 -13.51 -0.89
CA THR A 84 -0.65 -13.34 -1.71
C THR A 84 -0.91 -14.62 -2.50
N GLN A 85 -2.18 -14.98 -2.65
CA GLN A 85 -2.58 -16.21 -3.33
C GLN A 85 -3.79 -15.98 -4.24
N GLY A 86 -3.80 -14.87 -4.97
CA GLY A 86 -4.91 -14.55 -5.87
C GLY A 86 -6.18 -14.10 -5.14
N LYS A 87 -6.10 -13.79 -3.86
CA LYS A 87 -7.23 -13.30 -3.07
C LYS A 87 -7.35 -11.78 -3.19
N THR A 88 -8.53 -11.28 -2.88
CA THR A 88 -8.79 -9.84 -2.86
C THR A 88 -8.45 -9.26 -1.49
N TYR A 89 -7.72 -8.17 -1.49
CA TYR A 89 -7.39 -7.40 -0.30
C TYR A 89 -8.08 -6.05 -0.38
N THR A 90 -8.30 -5.43 0.77
CA THR A 90 -8.94 -4.12 0.84
C THR A 90 -7.96 -3.11 1.43
N LEU A 91 -7.63 -2.09 0.64
CA LEU A 91 -6.92 -0.93 1.15
C LEU A 91 -7.97 0.06 1.64
N GLU A 92 -8.00 0.30 2.94
CA GLU A 92 -8.91 1.24 3.55
C GLU A 92 -8.18 2.57 3.77
N ILE A 93 -8.80 3.67 3.31
CA ILE A 93 -8.26 5.01 3.51
C ILE A 93 -9.38 5.86 4.09
N SER A 94 -9.07 6.56 5.19
CA SER A 94 -10.03 7.43 5.88
C SER A 94 -9.37 8.75 6.23
N CYS A 95 -10.06 9.86 5.90
CA CYS A 95 -9.65 11.21 6.26
C CYS A 95 -10.51 11.72 7.40
N GLU A 96 -9.97 12.60 8.24
CA GLU A 96 -10.74 13.21 9.34
C GLU A 96 -11.81 14.17 8.82
N GLU A 97 -11.54 14.82 7.68
CA GLU A 97 -12.46 15.77 7.05
C GLU A 97 -12.69 15.37 5.59
N PRO A 98 -13.84 15.78 5.01
CA PRO A 98 -14.07 15.54 3.58
C PRO A 98 -12.99 16.18 2.73
N VAL A 99 -12.60 15.49 1.68
CA VAL A 99 -11.63 16.00 0.71
C VAL A 99 -12.22 17.24 0.04
N ALA A 100 -11.44 18.33 -0.01
CA ALA A 100 -11.88 19.61 -0.57
C ALA A 100 -10.95 20.01 -1.72
N ASP A 101 -11.44 20.90 -2.58
CA ASP A 101 -10.74 21.51 -3.71
C ASP A 101 -10.40 20.55 -4.85
N LYS A 102 -9.60 19.53 -4.61
CA LYS A 102 -9.21 18.54 -5.62
C LYS A 102 -9.29 17.13 -5.02
N PRO A 103 -9.49 16.11 -5.84
CA PRO A 103 -9.53 14.74 -5.32
C PRO A 103 -8.23 14.34 -4.66
N PHE A 104 -8.33 13.53 -3.60
CA PHE A 104 -7.18 12.86 -3.04
C PHE A 104 -6.76 11.75 -4.00
N ARG A 105 -5.52 11.76 -4.41
CA ARG A 105 -4.97 10.73 -5.30
C ARG A 105 -3.69 10.18 -4.72
N GLY A 106 -3.49 8.90 -4.95
CA GLY A 106 -2.29 8.26 -4.48
C GLY A 106 -2.04 6.95 -5.20
N GLN A 107 -0.97 6.29 -4.79
CA GLN A 107 -0.58 4.98 -5.28
C GLN A 107 -0.13 4.12 -4.13
N LEU A 108 -0.66 2.90 -4.06
CA LEU A 108 -0.15 1.85 -3.19
C LEU A 108 0.86 1.03 -4.01
N ILE A 109 2.05 0.85 -3.47
CA ILE A 109 3.08 0.04 -4.10
C ILE A 109 3.36 -1.14 -3.19
N LEU A 110 3.15 -2.35 -3.72
CA LEU A 110 3.52 -3.59 -3.06
C LEU A 110 4.89 -4.01 -3.55
N ILE A 111 5.80 -4.29 -2.63
CA ILE A 111 7.15 -4.74 -2.95
C ILE A 111 7.25 -6.21 -2.64
N TYR A 112 7.57 -7.00 -3.65
CA TYR A 112 7.68 -8.45 -3.57
C TYR A 112 9.13 -8.88 -3.53
N GLU A 113 9.39 -9.97 -2.83
CA GLU A 113 10.64 -10.70 -3.01
C GLU A 113 10.58 -11.46 -4.33
N ASP A 114 11.53 -11.20 -5.22
CA ASP A 114 11.60 -11.90 -6.50
C ASP A 114 12.51 -13.09 -6.39
N THR A 115 11.91 -14.27 -6.23
CA THR A 115 12.65 -15.52 -6.01
C THR A 115 13.19 -16.14 -7.30
N ARG A 116 12.81 -15.62 -8.47
CA ARG A 116 13.25 -16.21 -9.75
C ARG A 116 14.77 -16.18 -9.90
N PHE A 117 15.40 -15.10 -9.47
CA PHE A 117 16.85 -14.99 -9.54
C PHE A 117 17.54 -15.85 -8.52
N ASN A 118 16.96 -16.00 -7.34
CA ASN A 118 17.49 -16.88 -6.31
C ASN A 118 17.51 -18.33 -6.78
N GLN A 119 16.47 -18.77 -7.48
CA GLN A 119 16.41 -20.10 -8.06
C GLN A 119 17.48 -20.30 -9.13
N CYS A 120 17.73 -19.32 -9.96
CA CYS A 120 18.77 -19.36 -10.97
C CYS A 120 20.17 -19.45 -10.37
N GLU A 121 20.42 -18.74 -9.29
CA GLU A 121 21.70 -18.77 -8.60
C GLU A 121 21.98 -20.10 -7.93
N ASN A 122 20.95 -20.80 -7.52
CA ASN A 122 21.05 -22.09 -6.83
C ASN A 122 21.03 -23.29 -7.77
N ALA A 123 20.85 -23.07 -9.05
CA ALA A 123 20.79 -24.13 -10.04
C ALA A 123 22.21 -24.57 -10.60
#